data_af9f0b7ae3166d072b9321c7654bd5c1
#
_entry.id   af9f0b7ae3166d072b9321c7654bd5c1
#
_cell.length_a   1.000
_cell.length_b   1.000
_cell.length_c   1.000
_cell.angle_alpha   90.00
_cell.angle_beta   90.00
_cell.angle_gamma   90.00
#
_symmetry.space_group_name_H-M   'P 1'
#
loop_
_entity.id
_entity.type
_entity.pdbx_description
1 polymer ?
#
loop_
_entity_poly.entity_id
_entity_poly.type
_entity_poly.pdbx_seq_one_letter_code
_entity_poly.pdbx_strand_id
1 'polypeptide(L)'
;GDHRDLHYPLRRQRQMCIRDSSYRVAGTVGLMMSKILKVKHKDSLKGAIDLGIAMQLTNIARDVVEDKKRNRFYIKHDFNSIKETIEIADTFYESSFPAIKAVPLASRFSIMVARRVYRKIGYNILNKKNLDNYNNAGKIYVSNLGKIIQTILSLYDFARIYFVKYKEHLKNLISNDKVQT
;
A
#
# COMPACT_ATOMS: atom_id res chain seq x y z
N GLY A 1 -15.89 -33.96 -6.25
CA GLY A 1 -15.08 -33.13 -5.38
C GLY A 1 -15.12 -31.70 -5.87
N ASP A 2 -15.51 -30.78 -5.01
CA ASP A 2 -15.82 -29.37 -5.33
C ASP A 2 -14.51 -28.65 -5.72
N HIS A 3 -14.38 -28.24 -6.97
CA HIS A 3 -13.25 -27.45 -7.48
C HIS A 3 -13.02 -26.11 -6.73
N ARG A 4 -13.95 -25.69 -5.86
CA ARG A 4 -13.86 -24.47 -5.05
C ARG A 4 -12.82 -24.58 -3.94
N ASP A 5 -12.60 -25.75 -3.37
CA ASP A 5 -11.68 -25.95 -2.24
C ASP A 5 -10.20 -25.89 -2.61
N LEU A 6 -9.84 -26.22 -3.87
CA LEU A 6 -8.46 -26.13 -4.38
C LEU A 6 -8.03 -24.69 -4.73
N HIS A 7 -8.98 -23.80 -5.04
CA HIS A 7 -8.66 -22.42 -5.40
C HIS A 7 -8.30 -21.53 -4.19
N TYR A 8 -8.81 -21.83 -3.01
CA TYR A 8 -8.58 -21.05 -1.80
C TYR A 8 -7.12 -21.10 -1.30
N PRO A 9 -6.49 -22.27 -1.16
CA PRO A 9 -5.08 -22.38 -0.76
C PRO A 9 -4.13 -21.71 -1.77
N LEU A 10 -4.33 -21.91 -3.07
CA LEU A 10 -3.51 -21.29 -4.14
C LEU A 10 -3.63 -19.78 -4.16
N ARG A 11 -4.83 -19.25 -3.90
CA ARG A 11 -5.09 -17.81 -3.80
C ARG A 11 -4.36 -17.22 -2.59
N ARG A 12 -4.44 -17.87 -1.43
CA ARG A 12 -3.75 -17.46 -0.20
C ARG A 12 -2.24 -17.48 -0.37
N GLN A 13 -1.70 -18.53 -0.99
CA GLN A 13 -0.28 -18.66 -1.27
C GLN A 13 0.21 -17.54 -2.21
N ARG A 14 -0.53 -17.21 -3.27
CA ARG A 14 -0.20 -16.11 -4.17
C ARG A 14 -0.21 -14.75 -3.46
N GLN A 15 -1.20 -14.49 -2.63
CA GLN A 15 -1.26 -13.26 -1.82
C GLN A 15 -0.06 -13.15 -0.87
N MET A 16 0.39 -14.26 -0.28
CA MET A 16 1.61 -14.29 0.54
C MET A 16 2.84 -13.96 -0.29
N CYS A 17 3.01 -14.55 -1.48
CA CYS A 17 4.14 -14.28 -2.37
C CYS A 17 4.19 -12.81 -2.80
N ILE A 18 3.05 -12.20 -3.13
CA ILE A 18 2.98 -10.79 -3.53
C ILE A 18 3.35 -9.87 -2.36
N ARG A 19 2.88 -10.17 -1.15
CA ARG A 19 3.23 -9.41 0.06
C ARG A 19 4.72 -9.54 0.38
N ASP A 20 5.29 -10.74 0.30
CA ASP A 20 6.72 -10.97 0.54
C ASP A 20 7.58 -10.24 -0.50
N SER A 21 7.21 -10.29 -1.76
CA SER A 21 7.85 -9.51 -2.83
C SER A 21 7.74 -8.00 -2.57
N SER A 22 6.57 -7.50 -2.19
CA SER A 22 6.34 -6.08 -1.87
C SER A 22 7.15 -5.64 -0.65
N TYR A 23 7.29 -6.51 0.37
CA TYR A 23 8.16 -6.26 1.51
C TYR A 23 9.61 -6.10 1.07
N ARG A 24 10.13 -7.04 0.27
CA ARG A 24 11.54 -7.02 -0.18
C ARG A 24 11.87 -5.81 -1.03
N VAL A 25 10.94 -5.36 -1.89
CA VAL A 25 11.15 -4.25 -2.82
C VAL A 25 10.91 -2.89 -2.16
N ALA A 26 9.82 -2.74 -1.40
CA ALA A 26 9.38 -1.44 -0.91
C ALA A 26 9.30 -1.33 0.62
N GLY A 27 9.01 -2.42 1.33
CA GLY A 27 9.05 -2.42 2.80
C GLY A 27 10.45 -2.13 3.32
N THR A 28 11.49 -2.71 2.70
CA THR A 28 12.90 -2.42 3.02
C THR A 28 13.28 -0.96 2.77
N VAL A 29 12.74 -0.34 1.71
CA VAL A 29 12.91 1.10 1.44
C VAL A 29 12.27 1.92 2.55
N GLY A 30 11.06 1.58 2.99
CA GLY A 30 10.40 2.22 4.15
C GLY A 30 11.27 2.15 5.41
N LEU A 31 11.86 0.99 5.68
CA LEU A 31 12.77 0.79 6.81
C LEU A 31 14.04 1.63 6.67
N MET A 32 14.67 1.65 5.49
CA MET A 32 15.86 2.49 5.23
C MET A 32 15.57 3.97 5.42
N MET A 33 14.45 4.46 4.87
CA MET A 33 14.02 5.85 5.05
C MET A 33 13.78 6.19 6.52
N SER A 34 13.20 5.28 7.28
CA SER A 34 13.01 5.46 8.73
C SER A 34 14.33 5.60 9.48
N LYS A 35 15.35 4.82 9.10
CA LYS A 35 16.71 4.95 9.66
C LYS A 35 17.34 6.30 9.33
N ILE A 36 17.24 6.75 8.07
CA ILE A 36 17.74 8.06 7.63
C ILE A 36 17.05 9.19 8.40
N LEU A 37 15.74 9.07 8.61
CA LEU A 37 14.93 10.02 9.36
C LEU A 37 15.09 9.87 10.90
N LYS A 38 15.98 8.98 11.36
CA LYS A 38 16.28 8.73 12.77
C LYS A 38 15.05 8.31 13.61
N VAL A 39 14.11 7.62 13.00
CA VAL A 39 12.95 7.04 13.69
C VAL A 39 13.41 5.85 14.51
N LYS A 40 13.19 5.88 15.84
CA LYS A 40 13.70 4.85 16.77
C LYS A 40 12.60 3.89 17.27
N HIS A 41 11.34 4.31 17.21
CA HIS A 41 10.24 3.54 17.79
C HIS A 41 9.91 2.31 16.94
N LYS A 42 9.92 1.11 17.54
CA LYS A 42 9.74 -0.17 16.83
C LYS A 42 8.43 -0.24 16.01
N ASP A 43 7.30 0.20 16.58
CA ASP A 43 6.02 0.18 15.87
C ASP A 43 6.01 1.18 14.70
N SER A 44 6.78 2.24 14.79
CA SER A 44 6.94 3.20 13.69
C SER A 44 7.77 2.64 12.55
N LEU A 45 8.77 1.79 12.86
CA LEU A 45 9.52 1.06 11.84
C LEU A 45 8.62 0.06 11.09
N LYS A 46 7.77 -0.67 11.84
CA LYS A 46 6.77 -1.57 11.22
C LYS A 46 5.80 -0.80 10.32
N GLY A 47 5.28 0.33 10.79
CA GLY A 47 4.38 1.16 9.99
C GLY A 47 5.03 1.77 8.75
N ALA A 48 6.34 2.05 8.78
CA ALA A 48 7.08 2.48 7.59
C ALA A 48 7.22 1.35 6.55
N ILE A 49 7.42 0.12 7.01
CA ILE A 49 7.39 -1.08 6.16
C ILE A 49 6.00 -1.22 5.52
N ASP A 50 4.94 -1.09 6.31
CA ASP A 50 3.56 -1.17 5.82
C ASP A 50 3.26 -0.12 4.75
N LEU A 51 3.72 1.12 4.96
CA LEU A 51 3.53 2.17 3.96
C LEU A 51 4.22 1.83 2.64
N GLY A 52 5.43 1.28 2.69
CA GLY A 52 6.15 0.80 1.52
C GLY A 52 5.37 -0.31 0.80
N ILE A 53 4.89 -1.31 1.54
CA ILE A 53 4.08 -2.41 1.00
C ILE A 53 2.79 -1.88 0.35
N ALA A 54 2.08 -0.97 1.02
CA ALA A 54 0.85 -0.37 0.50
C ALA A 54 1.08 0.33 -0.84
N MET A 55 2.15 1.13 -0.94
CA MET A 55 2.52 1.82 -2.18
C MET A 55 2.87 0.83 -3.29
N GLN A 56 3.60 -0.24 -2.98
CA GLN A 56 3.98 -1.26 -3.96
C GLN A 56 2.77 -2.06 -4.45
N LEU A 57 1.87 -2.47 -3.56
CA LEU A 57 0.62 -3.13 -3.95
C LEU A 57 -0.24 -2.23 -4.85
N THR A 58 -0.28 -0.94 -4.56
CA THR A 58 -0.95 0.04 -5.43
C THR A 58 -0.31 0.12 -6.81
N ASN A 59 1.03 0.10 -6.90
CA ASN A 59 1.75 0.06 -8.18
C ASN A 59 1.44 -1.24 -8.94
N ILE A 60 1.49 -2.40 -8.30
CA ILE A 60 1.16 -3.70 -8.90
C ILE A 60 -0.27 -3.67 -9.47
N ALA A 61 -1.24 -3.17 -8.71
CA ALA A 61 -2.63 -3.07 -9.19
C ALA A 61 -2.84 -2.04 -10.30
N ARG A 62 -2.01 -0.98 -10.35
CA ARG A 62 -2.06 0.06 -11.38
C ARG A 62 -1.44 -0.39 -12.70
N ASP A 63 -0.36 -1.15 -12.62
CA ASP A 63 0.52 -1.39 -13.76
C ASP A 63 0.29 -2.78 -14.41
N VAL A 64 -0.83 -3.49 -14.10
CA VAL A 64 -1.14 -4.85 -14.60
C VAL A 64 -1.06 -4.96 -16.13
N VAL A 65 -1.54 -3.96 -16.86
CA VAL A 65 -1.49 -3.94 -18.33
C VAL A 65 -0.05 -3.76 -18.84
N GLU A 66 0.70 -2.86 -18.22
CA GLU A 66 2.10 -2.61 -18.59
C GLU A 66 3.01 -3.79 -18.23
N ASP A 67 2.80 -4.38 -17.07
CA ASP A 67 3.57 -5.55 -16.62
C ASP A 67 3.30 -6.78 -17.50
N LYS A 68 2.06 -6.99 -17.93
CA LYS A 68 1.71 -8.02 -18.90
C LYS A 68 2.48 -7.86 -20.22
N LYS A 69 2.61 -6.63 -20.73
CA LYS A 69 3.41 -6.36 -21.95
C LYS A 69 4.90 -6.69 -21.79
N ARG A 70 5.39 -6.69 -20.55
CA ARG A 70 6.77 -7.03 -20.18
C ARG A 70 6.94 -8.47 -19.72
N ASN A 71 5.94 -9.33 -19.93
CA ASN A 71 5.87 -10.72 -19.45
C ASN A 71 6.02 -10.84 -17.91
N ARG A 72 5.53 -9.87 -17.16
CA ARG A 72 5.50 -9.87 -15.70
C ARG A 72 4.08 -10.06 -15.21
N PHE A 73 3.85 -11.06 -14.37
CA PHE A 73 2.52 -11.45 -13.90
C PHE A 73 2.51 -11.53 -12.37
N TYR A 74 2.36 -10.38 -11.69
CA TYR A 74 2.26 -10.33 -10.23
C TYR A 74 0.87 -10.77 -9.73
N ILE A 75 -0.19 -10.32 -10.40
CA ILE A 75 -1.58 -10.68 -10.13
C ILE A 75 -2.27 -11.13 -11.41
N LYS A 76 -3.43 -11.78 -11.28
CA LYS A 76 -4.25 -12.12 -12.44
C LYS A 76 -4.75 -10.85 -13.12
N HIS A 77 -4.85 -10.89 -14.45
CA HIS A 77 -5.40 -9.80 -15.25
C HIS A 77 -6.95 -9.89 -15.26
N ASP A 78 -7.55 -9.77 -14.07
CA ASP A 78 -8.99 -9.66 -13.87
C ASP A 78 -9.28 -8.57 -12.81
N PHE A 79 -10.46 -7.97 -12.90
CA PHE A 79 -10.79 -6.82 -12.06
C PHE A 79 -10.95 -7.19 -10.58
N ASN A 80 -11.34 -8.42 -10.28
CA ASN A 80 -11.46 -8.89 -8.89
C ASN A 80 -10.09 -8.99 -8.22
N SER A 81 -9.08 -9.53 -8.91
CA SER A 81 -7.70 -9.60 -8.39
C SER A 81 -7.10 -8.20 -8.19
N ILE A 82 -7.38 -7.26 -9.10
CA ILE A 82 -6.97 -5.85 -8.97
C ILE A 82 -7.64 -5.22 -7.74
N LYS A 83 -8.95 -5.39 -7.59
CA LYS A 83 -9.73 -4.87 -6.46
C LYS A 83 -9.20 -5.41 -5.14
N GLU A 84 -9.03 -6.72 -5.01
CA GLU A 84 -8.49 -7.35 -3.80
C GLU A 84 -7.10 -6.81 -3.43
N THR A 85 -6.24 -6.60 -4.44
CA THR A 85 -4.91 -6.05 -4.21
C THR A 85 -4.99 -4.63 -3.63
N ILE A 86 -5.91 -3.80 -4.12
CA ILE A 86 -6.13 -2.45 -3.58
C ILE A 86 -6.73 -2.50 -2.17
N GLU A 87 -7.68 -3.40 -1.90
CA GLU A 87 -8.26 -3.57 -0.57
C GLU A 87 -7.18 -3.99 0.45
N ILE A 88 -6.29 -4.90 0.07
CA ILE A 88 -5.12 -5.26 0.89
C ILE A 88 -4.20 -4.05 1.09
N ALA A 89 -3.89 -3.30 0.03
CA ALA A 89 -3.08 -2.08 0.15
C ALA A 89 -3.71 -1.08 1.12
N ASP A 90 -5.03 -0.94 1.10
CA ASP A 90 -5.78 -0.03 1.98
C ASP A 90 -5.61 -0.38 3.46
N THR A 91 -5.61 -1.68 3.81
CA THR A 91 -5.33 -2.12 5.19
C THR A 91 -3.93 -1.72 5.65
N PHE A 92 -2.92 -1.79 4.76
CA PHE A 92 -1.56 -1.35 5.04
C PHE A 92 -1.45 0.18 5.14
N TYR A 93 -2.20 0.95 4.34
CA TYR A 93 -2.28 2.40 4.49
C TYR A 93 -2.87 2.79 5.86
N GLU A 94 -3.89 2.09 6.34
CA GLU A 94 -4.47 2.35 7.66
C GLU A 94 -3.51 1.99 8.79
N SER A 95 -2.82 0.85 8.72
CA SER A 95 -1.88 0.42 9.76
C SER A 95 -0.65 1.34 9.83
N SER A 96 -0.22 1.89 8.69
CA SER A 96 0.94 2.79 8.62
C SER A 96 0.68 4.18 9.19
N PHE A 97 -0.57 4.64 9.26
CA PHE A 97 -0.90 6.02 9.59
C PHE A 97 -0.39 6.47 10.97
N PRO A 98 -0.63 5.73 12.07
CA PRO A 98 -0.15 6.13 13.39
C PRO A 98 1.38 6.25 13.47
N ALA A 99 2.10 5.44 12.69
CA ALA A 99 3.55 5.40 12.69
C ALA A 99 4.19 6.69 12.15
N ILE A 100 3.49 7.42 11.28
CA ILE A 100 3.96 8.69 10.72
C ILE A 100 4.19 9.74 11.84
N LYS A 101 3.55 9.58 12.99
CA LYS A 101 3.74 10.47 14.16
C LYS A 101 5.21 10.52 14.62
N ALA A 102 5.97 9.43 14.46
CA ALA A 102 7.37 9.37 14.87
C ALA A 102 8.34 9.98 13.86
N VAL A 103 7.87 10.31 12.66
CA VAL A 103 8.69 10.98 11.63
C VAL A 103 8.95 12.43 12.06
N PRO A 104 10.18 12.96 11.85
CA PRO A 104 10.49 14.36 12.13
C PRO A 104 9.50 15.31 11.45
N LEU A 105 9.15 16.40 12.14
CA LEU A 105 8.08 17.32 11.73
C LEU A 105 8.28 17.84 10.30
N ALA A 106 9.51 18.15 9.92
CA ALA A 106 9.86 18.66 8.60
C ALA A 106 9.50 17.69 7.45
N SER A 107 9.59 16.36 7.69
CA SER A 107 9.31 15.33 6.67
C SER A 107 7.90 14.72 6.83
N ARG A 108 7.27 14.89 7.98
CA ARG A 108 6.00 14.26 8.31
C ARG A 108 4.89 14.62 7.34
N PHE A 109 4.75 15.91 7.04
CA PHE A 109 3.72 16.40 6.13
C PHE A 109 3.89 15.82 4.72
N SER A 110 5.10 15.81 4.19
CA SER A 110 5.40 15.25 2.85
C SER A 110 5.05 13.76 2.76
N ILE A 111 5.32 12.99 3.83
CA ILE A 111 4.97 11.56 3.88
C ILE A 111 3.44 11.38 3.94
N MET A 112 2.72 12.23 4.66
CA MET A 112 1.25 12.21 4.67
C MET A 112 0.66 12.51 3.29
N VAL A 113 1.18 13.52 2.61
CA VAL A 113 0.77 13.85 1.23
C VAL A 113 1.02 12.66 0.29
N ALA A 114 2.22 12.09 0.33
CA ALA A 114 2.55 10.92 -0.48
C ALA A 114 1.60 9.74 -0.21
N ARG A 115 1.36 9.42 1.08
CA ARG A 115 0.40 8.37 1.47
C ARG A 115 -0.98 8.62 0.87
N ARG A 116 -1.51 9.84 0.97
CA ARG A 116 -2.85 10.18 0.45
C ARG A 116 -2.91 10.11 -1.07
N VAL A 117 -1.91 10.64 -1.75
CA VAL A 117 -1.85 10.63 -3.22
C VAL A 117 -1.80 9.19 -3.75
N TYR A 118 -0.95 8.33 -3.17
CA TYR A 118 -0.90 6.93 -3.57
C TYR A 118 -2.19 6.16 -3.27
N ARG A 119 -2.78 6.36 -2.08
CA ARG A 119 -4.07 5.76 -1.74
C ARG A 119 -5.18 6.22 -2.70
N LYS A 120 -5.15 7.49 -3.14
CA LYS A 120 -6.09 8.03 -4.13
C LYS A 120 -5.95 7.35 -5.51
N ILE A 121 -4.73 6.93 -5.91
CA ILE A 121 -4.56 6.11 -7.12
C ILE A 121 -5.39 4.83 -7.00
N GLY A 122 -5.32 4.13 -5.87
CA GLY A 122 -6.12 2.93 -5.59
C GLY A 122 -7.63 3.18 -5.76
N TYR A 123 -8.16 4.25 -5.17
CA TYR A 123 -9.58 4.62 -5.35
C TYR A 123 -9.92 4.96 -6.81
N ASN A 124 -9.02 5.60 -7.55
CA ASN A 124 -9.24 5.89 -8.97
C ASN A 124 -9.28 4.60 -9.81
N ILE A 125 -8.52 3.56 -9.43
CA ILE A 125 -8.57 2.23 -10.04
C ILE A 125 -9.92 1.59 -9.76
N LEU A 126 -10.38 1.55 -8.51
CA LEU A 126 -11.66 0.96 -8.13
C LEU A 126 -12.85 1.63 -8.82
N ASN A 127 -12.76 2.94 -9.06
CA ASN A 127 -13.80 3.70 -9.76
C ASN A 127 -13.98 3.29 -11.24
N LYS A 128 -13.07 2.47 -11.81
CA LYS A 128 -13.25 1.93 -13.17
C LYS A 128 -14.31 0.85 -13.25
N LYS A 129 -14.65 0.22 -12.12
CA LYS A 129 -15.75 -0.74 -11.91
C LYS A 129 -15.64 -2.06 -12.68
N ASN A 130 -14.95 -2.11 -13.81
CA ASN A 130 -14.73 -3.31 -14.61
C ASN A 130 -13.37 -3.28 -15.33
N LEU A 131 -12.99 -4.46 -15.88
CA LEU A 131 -11.70 -4.64 -16.53
C LEU A 131 -11.56 -3.84 -17.82
N ASP A 132 -12.63 -3.70 -18.60
CA ASP A 132 -12.59 -2.98 -19.88
C ASP A 132 -12.32 -1.49 -19.66
N ASN A 133 -13.02 -0.86 -18.71
CA ASN A 133 -12.78 0.52 -18.34
C ASN A 133 -11.38 0.72 -17.74
N TYR A 134 -10.87 -0.27 -17.01
CA TYR A 134 -9.51 -0.23 -16.48
C TYR A 134 -8.47 -0.30 -17.61
N ASN A 135 -8.62 -1.24 -18.56
CA ASN A 135 -7.70 -1.41 -19.69
C ASN A 135 -7.68 -0.17 -20.60
N ASN A 136 -8.86 0.42 -20.87
CA ASN A 136 -9.02 1.58 -21.76
C ASN A 136 -8.57 2.90 -21.10
N ALA A 137 -8.44 2.94 -19.78
CA ALA A 137 -8.04 4.16 -19.07
C ALA A 137 -6.55 4.53 -19.24
N GLY A 138 -5.74 3.62 -19.78
CA GLY A 138 -4.29 3.76 -19.77
C GLY A 138 -3.74 3.81 -18.33
N LYS A 139 -2.59 4.43 -18.14
CA LYS A 139 -1.99 4.52 -16.80
C LYS A 139 -2.75 5.49 -15.89
N ILE A 140 -3.26 4.98 -14.79
CA ILE A 140 -4.13 5.73 -13.87
C ILE A 140 -3.29 6.56 -12.91
N TYR A 141 -3.54 7.87 -12.89
CA TYR A 141 -2.87 8.86 -12.02
C TYR A 141 -3.86 9.67 -11.21
N VAL A 142 -3.33 10.44 -10.27
CA VAL A 142 -4.05 11.55 -9.63
C VAL A 142 -3.75 12.82 -10.43
N SER A 143 -4.79 13.52 -10.89
CA SER A 143 -4.65 14.79 -11.61
C SER A 143 -3.96 15.85 -10.74
N ASN A 144 -3.43 16.92 -11.34
CA ASN A 144 -2.78 18.00 -10.59
C ASN A 144 -3.73 18.65 -9.59
N LEU A 145 -4.98 18.89 -9.98
CA LEU A 145 -6.02 19.36 -9.04
C LEU A 145 -6.28 18.34 -7.92
N GLY A 146 -6.33 17.06 -8.26
CA GLY A 146 -6.45 15.98 -7.28
C GLY A 146 -5.31 15.95 -6.29
N LYS A 147 -4.05 16.18 -6.74
CA LYS A 147 -2.89 16.29 -5.84
C LYS A 147 -3.02 17.48 -4.89
N ILE A 148 -3.44 18.64 -5.38
CA ILE A 148 -3.68 19.82 -4.55
C ILE A 148 -4.74 19.52 -3.47
N ILE A 149 -5.86 18.92 -3.86
CA ILE A 149 -6.89 18.48 -2.92
C ILE A 149 -6.33 17.53 -1.86
N GLN A 150 -5.56 16.49 -2.27
CA GLN A 150 -4.95 15.57 -1.32
C GLN A 150 -3.94 16.27 -0.39
N THR A 151 -3.22 17.28 -0.87
CA THR A 151 -2.31 18.10 -0.06
C THR A 151 -3.07 18.88 1.00
N ILE A 152 -4.17 19.54 0.63
CA ILE A 152 -5.03 20.28 1.59
C ILE A 152 -5.61 19.30 2.63
N LEU A 153 -6.14 18.15 2.19
CA LEU A 153 -6.67 17.14 3.10
C LEU A 153 -5.59 16.53 4.02
N SER A 154 -4.32 16.60 3.62
CA SER A 154 -3.21 16.16 4.47
C SER A 154 -2.98 17.08 5.66
N LEU A 155 -3.42 18.35 5.62
CA LEU A 155 -3.42 19.26 6.78
C LEU A 155 -4.35 18.73 7.88
N TYR A 156 -5.52 18.23 7.50
CA TYR A 156 -6.43 17.56 8.45
C TYR A 156 -5.78 16.31 9.06
N ASP A 157 -5.16 15.45 8.25
CA ASP A 157 -4.46 14.27 8.76
C ASP A 157 -3.29 14.66 9.67
N PHE A 158 -2.61 15.76 9.37
CA PHE A 158 -1.51 16.28 10.18
C PHE A 158 -1.98 16.71 11.58
N ALA A 159 -3.15 17.31 11.70
CA ALA A 159 -3.77 17.61 12.99
C ALA A 159 -4.29 16.33 13.68
N ARG A 160 -4.99 15.47 12.92
CA ARG A 160 -5.61 14.23 13.44
C ARG A 160 -4.62 13.26 14.03
N ILE A 161 -3.39 13.18 13.50
CA ILE A 161 -2.40 12.17 13.92
C ILE A 161 -2.03 12.29 15.41
N TYR A 162 -2.16 13.46 16.00
CA TYR A 162 -1.88 13.66 17.43
C TYR A 162 -2.89 12.96 18.34
N PHE A 163 -4.11 12.72 17.85
CA PHE A 163 -5.20 12.07 18.57
C PHE A 163 -5.28 10.56 18.30
N VAL A 164 -4.52 10.04 17.32
CA VAL A 164 -4.53 8.62 16.98
C VAL A 164 -3.57 7.87 17.89
N LYS A 165 -4.09 6.82 18.55
CA LYS A 165 -3.28 5.87 19.31
C LYS A 165 -2.63 4.85 18.35
N TYR A 166 -1.43 4.37 18.66
CA TYR A 166 -0.87 3.20 18.01
C TYR A 166 -1.84 2.03 18.23
N LYS A 167 -2.40 1.50 17.14
CA LYS A 167 -3.09 0.21 17.20
C LYS A 167 -2.00 -0.85 17.26
N GLU A 168 -2.21 -1.90 18.08
CA GLU A 168 -1.37 -3.10 17.98
C GLU A 168 -1.33 -3.53 16.53
N HIS A 169 -0.13 -3.72 16.03
CA HIS A 169 0.09 -4.14 14.65
C HIS A 169 -0.65 -5.47 14.45
N LEU A 170 -1.54 -5.54 13.48
CA LEU A 170 -2.29 -6.76 13.20
C LEU A 170 -1.29 -7.89 12.99
N LYS A 171 -1.14 -8.76 13.99
CA LYS A 171 -0.17 -9.87 14.05
C LYS A 171 -0.22 -10.81 12.82
N ASN A 172 -1.26 -10.70 12.00
CA ASN A 172 -1.56 -11.57 10.88
C ASN A 172 -1.18 -11.01 9.51
N LEU A 173 -0.65 -9.79 9.39
CA LEU A 173 -0.35 -9.18 8.09
C LEU A 173 1.04 -9.52 7.56
N ILE A 174 2.03 -9.72 8.43
CA ILE A 174 3.37 -10.21 8.08
C ILE A 174 3.85 -11.05 9.26
N SER A 175 4.45 -12.21 8.99
CA SER A 175 5.06 -13.01 10.04
C SER A 175 6.01 -12.13 10.86
N ASN A 176 5.79 -12.07 12.17
CA ASN A 176 6.60 -11.30 13.13
C ASN A 176 8.10 -11.68 13.13
N ASP A 177 8.45 -12.75 12.42
CA ASP A 177 9.78 -13.38 12.47
C ASP A 177 10.85 -12.63 11.67
N LYS A 178 10.46 -11.67 10.79
CA LYS A 178 11.43 -10.96 9.93
C LYS A 178 11.87 -9.59 10.45
N VAL A 179 11.42 -9.17 11.61
CA VAL A 179 11.76 -7.85 12.22
C VAL A 179 12.68 -7.99 13.45
N GLN A 180 13.20 -9.19 13.72
CA GLN A 180 14.06 -9.45 14.89
C GLN A 180 15.57 -9.33 14.61
N THR A 181 16.00 -8.70 13.52
CA THR A 181 17.42 -8.40 13.31
C THR A 181 17.68 -6.92 13.15
#